data_408da247061b70d21a9c6f2e79d3fcda
#
_entry.id   408da247061b70d21a9c6f2e79d3fcda
#
_cell.length_a   1.000
_cell.length_b   1.000
_cell.length_c   1.000
_cell.angle_alpha   90.00
_cell.angle_beta   90.00
_cell.angle_gamma   90.00
#
_symmetry.space_group_name_H-M   'P 1'
#
loop_
_entity.id
_entity.type
_entity.pdbx_description
1 polymer ?
#
loop_
_entity_poly.entity_id
_entity_poly.type
_entity_poly.pdbx_seq_one_letter_code
_entity_poly.pdbx_strand_id
1 'polypeptide(L)'
;MGQKVNPHGARVGVIFGWSTRWYADKKDFANNLVEDFKLRKMIKEKYYAAGISRIDIERTAKDVTVNIMTSKPGMIIGPKGATIEQLKAEVTKQLGRPAQINVMEIKQPDADAQLVAENIAQQLEKRISFRRALKQAQQRAMKLPGVKGIKTSVSGRLGGADIARTEHYHDAVSYTHLTLPTN
;
A
#
# COMPACT_ATOMS: atom_id res chain seq x y z
N MET A 1 -29.06 2.68 -9.57
CA MET A 1 -27.58 2.70 -9.61
C MET A 1 -27.06 1.44 -8.95
N GLY A 2 -26.13 0.73 -9.58
CA GLY A 2 -25.59 -0.53 -9.03
C GLY A 2 -24.72 -0.26 -7.80
N GLN A 3 -24.69 -1.22 -6.88
CA GLN A 3 -23.85 -1.15 -5.69
C GLN A 3 -22.38 -1.39 -6.08
N LYS A 4 -21.48 -0.53 -5.59
CA LYS A 4 -20.04 -0.64 -5.86
C LYS A 4 -19.41 -1.60 -4.87
N VAL A 5 -18.61 -2.53 -5.38
CA VAL A 5 -17.83 -3.48 -4.58
C VAL A 5 -16.39 -2.97 -4.45
N ASN A 6 -15.72 -3.34 -3.37
CA ASN A 6 -14.30 -3.03 -3.21
C ASN A 6 -13.51 -3.70 -4.34
N PRO A 7 -12.74 -2.94 -5.15
CA PRO A 7 -12.02 -3.48 -6.30
C PRO A 7 -10.96 -4.51 -5.93
N HIS A 8 -10.37 -4.41 -4.75
CA HIS A 8 -9.44 -5.42 -4.24
C HIS A 8 -10.17 -6.72 -3.94
N GLY A 9 -11.30 -6.65 -3.22
CA GLY A 9 -12.12 -7.82 -2.90
C GLY A 9 -12.63 -8.56 -4.15
N ALA A 10 -12.98 -7.83 -5.22
CA ALA A 10 -13.43 -8.44 -6.47
C ALA A 10 -12.30 -9.20 -7.22
N ARG A 11 -11.04 -8.91 -6.91
CA ARG A 11 -9.87 -9.51 -7.58
C ARG A 11 -9.12 -10.53 -6.73
N VAL A 12 -9.44 -10.62 -5.45
CA VAL A 12 -8.84 -11.61 -4.54
C VAL A 12 -9.27 -13.02 -4.97
N GLY A 13 -8.30 -13.93 -5.03
CA GLY A 13 -8.50 -15.28 -5.49
C GLY A 13 -8.45 -15.49 -7.02
N VAL A 14 -8.48 -14.40 -7.81
CA VAL A 14 -8.36 -14.45 -9.27
C VAL A 14 -7.01 -13.88 -9.73
N ILE A 15 -6.71 -12.62 -9.39
CA ILE A 15 -5.48 -11.93 -9.80
C ILE A 15 -4.56 -11.70 -8.61
N PHE A 16 -5.12 -11.37 -7.46
CA PHE A 16 -4.38 -11.09 -6.24
C PHE A 16 -4.55 -12.21 -5.22
N GLY A 17 -3.46 -12.55 -4.53
CA GLY A 17 -3.50 -13.37 -3.32
C GLY A 17 -3.97 -12.58 -2.11
N TRP A 18 -4.29 -13.29 -1.04
CA TRP A 18 -4.59 -12.69 0.25
C TRP A 18 -3.32 -12.08 0.87
N SER A 19 -3.47 -10.92 1.50
CA SER A 19 -2.39 -10.28 2.27
C SER A 19 -2.18 -10.91 3.64
N THR A 20 -3.09 -11.78 4.06
CA THR A 20 -3.01 -12.55 5.29
C THR A 20 -3.25 -14.02 4.96
N ARG A 21 -2.32 -14.90 5.34
CA ARG A 21 -2.38 -16.33 5.02
C ARG A 21 -2.21 -17.13 6.30
N TRP A 22 -3.31 -17.48 6.94
CA TRP A 22 -3.36 -18.36 8.10
C TRP A 22 -4.76 -18.89 8.33
N TYR A 23 -4.85 -19.95 9.08
CA TYR A 23 -6.08 -20.53 9.58
C TYR A 23 -6.05 -20.51 11.13
N ALA A 24 -7.18 -20.24 11.76
CA ALA A 24 -7.36 -20.32 13.20
C ALA A 24 -8.78 -20.72 13.55
N ASP A 25 -8.94 -21.35 14.70
CA ASP A 25 -10.25 -21.70 15.26
C ASP A 25 -11.02 -20.45 15.70
N LYS A 26 -12.33 -20.58 15.89
CA LYS A 26 -13.23 -19.46 16.25
C LYS A 26 -12.76 -18.67 17.47
N LYS A 27 -12.10 -19.32 18.44
CA LYS A 27 -11.63 -18.69 19.67
C LYS A 27 -10.41 -17.77 19.42
N ASP A 28 -9.50 -18.21 18.58
CA ASP A 28 -8.22 -17.54 18.34
C ASP A 28 -8.26 -16.57 17.16
N PHE A 29 -9.26 -16.72 16.29
CA PHE A 29 -9.39 -15.92 15.06
C PHE A 29 -9.42 -14.41 15.36
N ALA A 30 -10.24 -13.98 16.30
CA ALA A 30 -10.39 -12.58 16.65
C ALA A 30 -9.09 -11.98 17.20
N ASN A 31 -8.39 -12.70 18.07
CA ASN A 31 -7.14 -12.27 18.65
C ASN A 31 -6.05 -12.12 17.59
N ASN A 32 -5.88 -13.13 16.74
CA ASN A 32 -4.91 -13.10 15.66
C ASN A 32 -5.19 -11.94 14.66
N LEU A 33 -6.45 -11.67 14.35
CA LEU A 33 -6.82 -10.56 13.47
C LEU A 33 -6.46 -9.20 14.07
N VAL A 34 -6.74 -9.00 15.35
CA VAL A 34 -6.40 -7.77 16.07
C VAL A 34 -4.89 -7.59 16.18
N GLU A 35 -4.15 -8.66 16.44
CA GLU A 35 -2.69 -8.64 16.46
C GLU A 35 -2.11 -8.24 15.11
N ASP A 36 -2.59 -8.83 14.01
CA ASP A 36 -2.15 -8.51 12.66
C ASP A 36 -2.42 -7.04 12.31
N PHE A 37 -3.58 -6.53 12.70
CA PHE A 37 -3.92 -5.12 12.49
C PHE A 37 -2.98 -4.18 13.24
N LYS A 38 -2.74 -4.45 14.53
CA LYS A 38 -1.81 -3.67 15.36
C LYS A 38 -0.39 -3.71 14.81
N LEU A 39 0.07 -4.88 14.39
CA LEU A 39 1.39 -5.08 13.80
C LEU A 39 1.58 -4.30 12.51
N ARG A 40 0.62 -4.37 11.60
CA ARG A 40 0.66 -3.58 10.35
C ARG A 40 0.71 -2.09 10.63
N LYS A 41 -0.12 -1.61 11.55
CA LYS A 41 -0.17 -0.22 11.95
C LYS A 41 1.17 0.25 12.53
N MET A 42 1.73 -0.50 13.48
CA MET A 42 3.02 -0.21 14.09
C MET A 42 4.16 -0.14 13.08
N ILE A 43 4.27 -1.13 12.19
CA ILE A 43 5.32 -1.16 11.17
C ILE A 43 5.17 0.03 10.22
N LYS A 44 3.94 0.33 9.78
CA LYS A 44 3.69 1.42 8.83
C LYS A 44 3.97 2.79 9.45
N GLU A 45 3.59 3.02 10.70
CA GLU A 45 3.88 4.27 11.42
C GLU A 45 5.39 4.46 11.64
N LYS A 46 6.09 3.41 12.08
CA LYS A 46 7.52 3.47 12.38
C LYS A 46 8.37 3.69 11.12
N TYR A 47 8.03 3.05 10.02
CA TYR A 47 8.80 3.08 8.77
C TYR A 47 8.05 3.76 7.61
N TYR A 48 7.21 4.74 7.91
CA TYR A 48 6.46 5.47 6.88
C TYR A 48 7.36 6.08 5.79
N ALA A 49 8.53 6.61 6.17
CA ALA A 49 9.51 7.19 5.25
C ALA A 49 10.15 6.17 4.28
N ALA A 50 10.11 4.88 4.61
CA ALA A 50 10.62 3.81 3.75
C ALA A 50 9.72 3.53 2.53
N GLY A 51 8.49 4.04 2.52
CA GLY A 51 7.52 3.82 1.45
C GLY A 51 7.07 2.36 1.39
N ILE A 52 6.28 1.94 2.37
CA ILE A 52 5.74 0.58 2.45
C ILE A 52 4.44 0.52 1.66
N SER A 53 4.43 -0.29 0.60
CA SER A 53 3.23 -0.54 -0.18
C SER A 53 2.29 -1.52 0.51
N ARG A 54 2.82 -2.71 0.86
CA ARG A 54 2.02 -3.80 1.41
C ARG A 54 2.81 -4.60 2.45
N ILE A 55 2.10 -5.11 3.44
CA ILE A 55 2.63 -6.00 4.47
C ILE A 55 1.80 -7.28 4.43
N ASP A 56 2.43 -8.38 4.02
CA ASP A 56 1.81 -9.70 3.99
C ASP A 56 2.23 -10.48 5.23
N ILE A 57 1.28 -11.14 5.90
CA ILE A 57 1.51 -11.88 7.12
C ILE A 57 1.10 -13.33 6.90
N GLU A 58 2.02 -14.23 7.16
CA GLU A 58 1.81 -15.68 7.12
C GLU A 58 2.03 -16.24 8.53
N ARG A 59 1.03 -16.95 9.05
CA ARG A 59 1.14 -17.59 10.36
C ARG A 59 1.14 -19.10 10.17
N THR A 60 2.13 -19.73 10.73
CA THR A 60 2.17 -21.19 10.93
C THR A 60 1.88 -21.51 12.39
N ALA A 61 1.80 -22.78 12.74
CA ALA A 61 1.55 -23.19 14.13
C ALA A 61 2.62 -22.68 15.10
N LYS A 62 3.87 -22.54 14.65
CA LYS A 62 5.02 -22.18 15.49
C LYS A 62 5.54 -20.77 15.24
N ASP A 63 5.55 -20.31 13.99
CA ASP A 63 6.24 -19.09 13.55
C ASP A 63 5.30 -18.14 12.84
N VAL A 64 5.66 -16.86 12.84
CA VAL A 64 4.98 -15.82 12.07
C VAL A 64 5.98 -15.22 11.08
N THR A 65 5.65 -15.22 9.79
CA THR A 65 6.46 -14.61 8.74
C THR A 65 5.79 -13.32 8.27
N VAL A 66 6.53 -12.22 8.31
CA VAL A 66 6.07 -10.90 7.88
C VAL A 66 6.87 -10.48 6.66
N ASN A 67 6.21 -10.42 5.51
CA ASN A 67 6.80 -9.98 4.25
C ASN A 67 6.45 -8.50 4.03
N ILE A 68 7.45 -7.61 4.04
CA ILE A 68 7.28 -6.17 3.87
C ILE A 68 7.71 -5.77 2.47
N MET A 69 6.78 -5.25 1.69
CA MET A 69 7.07 -4.72 0.35
C MET A 69 7.31 -3.21 0.44
N THR A 70 8.53 -2.79 0.12
CA THR A 70 8.97 -1.39 0.27
C THR A 70 9.75 -0.89 -0.94
N SER A 71 9.71 0.42 -1.16
CA SER A 71 10.54 1.08 -2.19
C SER A 71 11.98 1.33 -1.74
N LYS A 72 12.22 1.37 -0.41
CA LYS A 72 13.55 1.68 0.16
C LYS A 72 13.93 0.65 1.22
N PRO A 73 14.32 -0.56 0.83
CA PRO A 73 14.62 -1.65 1.77
C PRO A 73 15.76 -1.31 2.74
N GLY A 74 16.74 -0.50 2.32
CA GLY A 74 17.85 -0.10 3.16
C GLY A 74 17.46 0.65 4.44
N MET A 75 16.33 1.36 4.44
CA MET A 75 15.83 2.05 5.64
C MET A 75 15.26 1.09 6.70
N ILE A 76 14.73 -0.05 6.25
CA ILE A 76 14.18 -1.07 7.16
C ILE A 76 15.29 -2.01 7.63
N ILE A 77 16.20 -2.40 6.74
CA ILE A 77 17.32 -3.27 7.08
C ILE A 77 18.30 -2.54 7.99
N GLY A 78 18.60 -1.27 7.68
CA GLY A 78 19.53 -0.44 8.44
C GLY A 78 21.01 -0.83 8.26
N PRO A 79 21.92 -0.10 8.88
CA PRO A 79 23.34 -0.39 8.81
C PRO A 79 23.62 -1.75 9.47
N LYS A 80 24.29 -2.63 8.74
CA LYS A 80 24.66 -4.00 9.18
C LYS A 80 23.48 -4.87 9.66
N GLY A 81 22.24 -4.52 9.31
CA GLY A 81 21.08 -5.28 9.72
C GLY A 81 20.56 -4.98 11.14
N ALA A 82 21.10 -3.99 11.84
CA ALA A 82 20.71 -3.70 13.22
C ALA A 82 19.24 -3.32 13.36
N THR A 83 18.69 -2.58 12.41
CA THR A 83 17.30 -2.11 12.46
C THR A 83 16.29 -3.25 12.27
N ILE A 84 16.59 -4.20 11.38
CA ILE A 84 15.69 -5.35 11.16
C ILE A 84 15.71 -6.30 12.37
N GLU A 85 16.85 -6.44 13.05
CA GLU A 85 16.93 -7.25 14.28
C GLU A 85 16.12 -6.62 15.43
N GLN A 86 16.19 -5.30 15.58
CA GLN A 86 15.36 -4.58 16.54
C GLN A 86 13.88 -4.74 16.22
N LEU A 87 13.49 -4.59 14.95
CA LEU A 87 12.12 -4.81 14.53
C LEU A 87 11.66 -6.24 14.78
N LYS A 88 12.50 -7.23 14.53
CA LYS A 88 12.22 -8.64 14.81
C LYS A 88 11.98 -8.87 16.30
N ALA A 89 12.80 -8.29 17.16
CA ALA A 89 12.64 -8.40 18.61
C ALA A 89 11.33 -7.74 19.09
N GLU A 90 10.98 -6.56 18.57
CA GLU A 90 9.72 -5.88 18.89
C GLU A 90 8.50 -6.69 18.46
N VAL A 91 8.52 -7.23 17.23
CA VAL A 91 7.44 -8.05 16.69
C VAL A 91 7.28 -9.34 17.50
N THR A 92 8.39 -10.00 17.83
CA THR A 92 8.40 -11.20 18.68
C THR A 92 7.84 -10.90 20.08
N LYS A 93 8.19 -9.76 20.66
CA LYS A 93 7.66 -9.32 21.95
C LYS A 93 6.15 -9.06 21.90
N GLN A 94 5.66 -8.47 20.81
CA GLN A 94 4.25 -8.16 20.66
C GLN A 94 3.39 -9.39 20.41
N LEU A 95 3.90 -10.35 19.61
CA LEU A 95 3.18 -11.56 19.23
C LEU A 95 3.34 -12.72 20.24
N GLY A 96 4.33 -12.65 21.12
CA GLY A 96 4.69 -13.76 22.03
C GLY A 96 5.17 -15.03 21.33
N ARG A 97 5.49 -14.95 20.01
CA ARG A 97 5.93 -16.04 19.15
C ARG A 97 7.13 -15.61 18.31
N PRO A 98 8.01 -16.54 17.92
CA PRO A 98 9.12 -16.20 17.04
C PRO A 98 8.61 -15.64 15.71
N ALA A 99 9.19 -14.53 15.28
CA ALA A 99 8.81 -13.85 14.05
C ALA A 99 10.00 -13.80 13.10
N GLN A 100 9.72 -14.05 11.81
CA GLN A 100 10.66 -13.84 10.71
C GLN A 100 10.20 -12.65 9.87
N ILE A 101 11.12 -11.76 9.52
CA ILE A 101 10.83 -10.58 8.73
C ILE A 101 11.62 -10.66 7.42
N ASN A 102 10.89 -10.63 6.31
CA ASN A 102 11.45 -10.58 4.98
C ASN A 102 11.15 -9.20 4.37
N VAL A 103 12.16 -8.56 3.83
CA VAL A 103 12.00 -7.26 3.14
C VAL A 103 12.17 -7.47 1.65
N MET A 104 11.13 -7.11 0.89
CA MET A 104 11.09 -7.25 -0.56
C MET A 104 11.09 -5.87 -1.21
N GLU A 105 11.98 -5.67 -2.18
CA GLU A 105 12.08 -4.41 -2.90
C GLU A 105 11.06 -4.30 -4.02
N ILE A 106 10.42 -3.14 -4.12
CA ILE A 106 9.56 -2.78 -5.25
C ILE A 106 10.40 -2.01 -6.27
N LYS A 107 10.71 -2.66 -7.40
CA LYS A 107 11.56 -2.09 -8.45
C LYS A 107 10.97 -0.83 -9.10
N GLN A 108 9.65 -0.73 -9.20
CA GLN A 108 8.95 0.38 -9.84
C GLN A 108 7.95 1.04 -8.89
N PRO A 109 8.40 1.92 -7.99
CA PRO A 109 7.52 2.55 -6.99
C PRO A 109 6.45 3.45 -7.62
N ASP A 110 6.71 4.08 -8.76
CA ASP A 110 5.76 4.94 -9.45
C ASP A 110 4.67 4.16 -10.23
N ALA A 111 4.78 2.82 -10.32
CA ALA A 111 3.71 1.95 -10.83
C ALA A 111 2.78 1.45 -9.71
N ASP A 112 3.19 1.57 -8.45
CA ASP A 112 2.41 1.13 -7.30
C ASP A 112 1.46 2.23 -6.83
N ALA A 113 0.16 1.94 -6.87
CA ALA A 113 -0.87 2.93 -6.56
C ALA A 113 -0.78 3.47 -5.12
N GLN A 114 -0.39 2.62 -4.15
CA GLN A 114 -0.26 3.02 -2.75
C GLN A 114 0.89 4.00 -2.56
N LEU A 115 2.05 3.72 -3.16
CA LEU A 115 3.23 4.57 -3.07
C LEU A 115 3.04 5.91 -3.78
N VAL A 116 2.36 5.89 -4.93
CA VAL A 116 2.00 7.13 -5.65
C VAL A 116 1.04 7.98 -4.82
N ALA A 117 0.03 7.38 -4.19
CA ALA A 117 -0.91 8.12 -3.34
C ALA A 117 -0.21 8.75 -2.11
N GLU A 118 0.67 8.01 -1.45
CA GLU A 118 1.48 8.52 -0.33
C GLU A 118 2.44 9.63 -0.77
N ASN A 119 3.03 9.53 -1.95
CA ASN A 119 3.88 10.59 -2.50
C ASN A 119 3.08 11.87 -2.76
N ILE A 120 1.87 11.77 -3.31
CA ILE A 120 0.97 12.92 -3.49
C ILE A 120 0.63 13.53 -2.13
N ALA A 121 0.27 12.72 -1.12
CA ALA A 121 -0.04 13.19 0.23
C ALA A 121 1.13 13.96 0.85
N GLN A 122 2.34 13.42 0.78
CA GLN A 122 3.56 14.10 1.28
C GLN A 122 3.85 15.44 0.56
N GLN A 123 3.56 15.53 -0.75
CA GLN A 123 3.69 16.78 -1.48
C GLN A 123 2.65 17.82 -1.02
N LEU A 124 1.42 17.39 -0.71
CA LEU A 124 0.38 18.26 -0.17
C LEU A 124 0.71 18.75 1.24
N GLU A 125 1.25 17.90 2.10
CA GLU A 125 1.76 18.26 3.43
C GLU A 125 2.85 19.34 3.34
N LYS A 126 3.72 19.25 2.33
CA LYS A 126 4.73 20.26 2.01
C LYS A 126 4.17 21.53 1.34
N ARG A 127 2.84 21.68 1.30
CA ARG A 127 2.13 22.81 0.69
C ARG A 127 2.40 23.03 -0.80
N ILE A 128 2.75 21.98 -1.53
CA ILE A 128 2.86 22.04 -2.99
C ILE A 128 1.44 22.12 -3.57
N SER A 129 1.25 22.92 -4.63
CA SER A 129 -0.04 23.03 -5.31
C SER A 129 -0.54 21.65 -5.73
N PHE A 130 -1.77 21.30 -5.36
CA PHE A 130 -2.38 20.02 -5.65
C PHE A 130 -2.40 19.68 -7.15
N ARG A 131 -2.61 20.69 -8.02
CA ARG A 131 -2.57 20.49 -9.48
C ARG A 131 -1.20 20.04 -9.96
N ARG A 132 -0.14 20.65 -9.41
CA ARG A 132 1.24 20.29 -9.75
C ARG A 132 1.58 18.89 -9.23
N ALA A 133 1.20 18.57 -8.00
CA ALA A 133 1.44 17.26 -7.40
C ALA A 133 0.77 16.13 -8.21
N LEU A 134 -0.50 16.30 -8.58
CA LEU A 134 -1.25 15.32 -9.37
C LEU A 134 -0.66 15.13 -10.77
N LYS A 135 -0.41 16.22 -11.52
CA LYS A 135 0.16 16.13 -12.87
C LYS A 135 1.56 15.51 -12.87
N GLN A 136 2.39 15.86 -11.90
CA GLN A 136 3.72 15.29 -11.77
C GLN A 136 3.68 13.78 -11.48
N ALA A 137 2.78 13.35 -10.61
CA ALA A 137 2.60 11.93 -10.31
C ALA A 137 2.13 11.15 -11.56
N GLN A 138 1.17 11.70 -12.30
CA GLN A 138 0.70 11.09 -13.54
C GLN A 138 1.80 10.96 -14.59
N GLN A 139 2.54 12.04 -14.84
CA GLN A 139 3.65 12.02 -15.80
C GLN A 139 4.74 11.00 -15.45
N ARG A 140 5.05 10.83 -14.14
CA ARG A 140 6.01 9.81 -13.70
C ARG A 140 5.48 8.40 -13.94
N ALA A 141 4.25 8.13 -13.56
CA ALA A 141 3.63 6.82 -13.75
C ALA A 141 3.53 6.44 -15.24
N MET A 142 3.12 7.38 -16.10
CA MET A 142 2.97 7.13 -17.54
C MET A 142 4.30 6.94 -18.29
N LYS A 143 5.42 7.36 -17.72
CA LYS A 143 6.76 7.09 -18.30
C LYS A 143 7.21 5.65 -18.12
N LEU A 144 6.59 4.91 -17.21
CA LEU A 144 6.98 3.54 -16.93
C LEU A 144 6.41 2.57 -17.97
N PRO A 145 7.22 1.63 -18.47
CA PRO A 145 6.74 0.59 -19.35
C PRO A 145 5.74 -0.32 -18.59
N GLY A 146 4.61 -0.61 -19.23
CA GLY A 146 3.57 -1.47 -18.66
C GLY A 146 2.43 -0.72 -17.95
N VAL A 147 2.57 0.56 -17.64
CA VAL A 147 1.46 1.38 -17.13
C VAL A 147 0.60 1.83 -18.30
N LYS A 148 -0.66 1.37 -18.32
CA LYS A 148 -1.63 1.69 -19.40
C LYS A 148 -2.40 2.97 -19.15
N GLY A 149 -2.45 3.44 -17.91
CA GLY A 149 -3.16 4.65 -17.53
C GLY A 149 -3.19 4.83 -16.02
N ILE A 150 -3.51 6.03 -15.58
CA ILE A 150 -3.61 6.40 -14.18
C ILE A 150 -4.80 7.32 -13.96
N LYS A 151 -5.48 7.14 -12.85
CA LYS A 151 -6.51 8.06 -12.36
C LYS A 151 -6.17 8.49 -10.95
N THR A 152 -6.04 9.78 -10.75
CA THR A 152 -5.79 10.37 -9.43
C THR A 152 -6.97 11.25 -9.00
N SER A 153 -7.25 11.29 -7.70
CA SER A 153 -8.32 12.09 -7.13
C SER A 153 -7.83 12.71 -5.83
N VAL A 154 -8.12 13.99 -5.66
CA VAL A 154 -7.87 14.71 -4.41
C VAL A 154 -9.14 15.45 -4.02
N SER A 155 -9.54 15.32 -2.77
CA SER A 155 -10.74 15.96 -2.21
C SER A 155 -10.40 16.75 -0.95
N GLY A 156 -11.18 17.78 -0.70
CA GLY A 156 -11.05 18.65 0.46
C GLY A 156 -11.16 20.12 0.09
N ARG A 157 -10.74 21.00 0.98
CA ARG A 157 -10.71 22.46 0.78
C ARG A 157 -9.48 22.85 -0.06
N LEU A 158 -9.55 22.54 -1.35
CA LEU A 158 -8.44 22.71 -2.28
C LEU A 158 -8.09 24.18 -2.50
N GLY A 159 -6.81 24.53 -2.27
CA GLY A 159 -6.33 25.90 -2.41
C GLY A 159 -6.84 26.89 -1.34
N GLY A 160 -7.36 26.41 -0.21
CA GLY A 160 -7.92 27.24 0.85
C GLY A 160 -9.37 27.68 0.62
N ALA A 161 -10.07 27.08 -0.35
CA ALA A 161 -11.47 27.40 -0.62
C ALA A 161 -12.37 27.05 0.57
N ASP A 162 -13.46 27.81 0.77
CA ASP A 162 -14.41 27.58 1.87
C ASP A 162 -15.20 26.30 1.67
N ILE A 163 -15.54 25.99 0.42
CA ILE A 163 -16.31 24.80 0.07
C ILE A 163 -15.35 23.70 -0.37
N ALA A 164 -15.51 22.52 0.21
CA ALA A 164 -14.79 21.32 -0.19
C ALA A 164 -15.21 20.86 -1.59
N ARG A 165 -14.27 20.47 -2.41
CA ARG A 165 -14.51 19.90 -3.74
C ARG A 165 -13.56 18.74 -4.01
N THR A 166 -13.93 17.91 -4.98
CA THR A 166 -13.09 16.80 -5.45
C THR A 166 -12.64 17.09 -6.87
N GLU A 167 -11.35 17.04 -7.11
CA GLU A 167 -10.77 17.13 -8.45
C GLU A 167 -10.22 15.78 -8.87
N HIS A 168 -10.51 15.40 -10.11
CA HIS A 168 -10.08 14.16 -10.73
C HIS A 168 -9.21 14.48 -11.92
N TYR A 169 -8.05 13.83 -11.99
CA TYR A 169 -7.18 13.86 -13.16
C TYR A 169 -6.98 12.42 -13.64
N HIS A 170 -7.02 12.23 -14.94
CA HIS A 170 -6.82 10.93 -15.55
C HIS A 170 -6.03 11.06 -16.83
N ASP A 171 -5.08 10.16 -16.98
CA ASP A 171 -4.36 9.89 -18.22
C ASP A 171 -4.54 8.40 -18.52
N ALA A 172 -5.21 8.09 -19.62
CA ALA A 172 -5.44 6.71 -20.04
C ALA A 172 -5.18 6.59 -21.52
N VAL A 173 -4.60 5.50 -21.91
CA VAL A 173 -4.59 5.07 -23.30
C VAL A 173 -6.02 4.67 -23.64
N SER A 174 -6.72 5.58 -24.29
CA SER A 174 -8.05 5.45 -24.89
C SER A 174 -9.02 4.42 -24.29
N TYR A 175 -10.16 4.88 -23.80
CA TYR A 175 -11.29 4.06 -23.35
C TYR A 175 -11.83 3.06 -24.41
N THR A 176 -11.42 3.20 -25.65
CA THR A 176 -11.85 2.32 -26.75
C THR A 176 -11.47 0.86 -26.60
N HIS A 177 -10.50 0.55 -25.71
CA HIS A 177 -10.10 -0.83 -25.41
C HIS A 177 -10.89 -1.46 -24.26
N LEU A 178 -11.71 -0.69 -23.56
CA LEU A 178 -12.49 -1.14 -22.40
C LEU A 178 -13.97 -1.32 -22.72
N THR A 179 -14.43 -0.89 -23.86
CA THR A 179 -15.77 -1.22 -24.37
C THR A 179 -15.69 -2.59 -25.02
N LEU A 180 -16.32 -3.58 -24.40
CA LEU A 180 -16.61 -4.82 -25.09
C LEU A 180 -17.33 -4.49 -26.39
N PRO A 181 -16.93 -5.07 -27.53
CA PRO A 181 -17.69 -4.89 -28.77
C PRO A 181 -19.11 -5.40 -28.50
N THR A 182 -20.05 -4.51 -28.43
CA THR A 182 -21.47 -4.84 -28.48
C THR A 182 -21.77 -5.23 -29.89
N ASN A 183 -21.88 -6.54 -30.14
CA ASN A 183 -22.50 -7.06 -31.33
C ASN A 183 -24.00 -6.93 -31.22
#